data_a70ff49b6151d085b7571026d18ddad9
#
_entry.id   a70ff49b6151d085b7571026d18ddad9
#
_cell.length_a   1.000
_cell.length_b   1.000
_cell.length_c   1.000
_cell.angle_alpha   90.00
_cell.angle_beta   90.00
_cell.angle_gamma   90.00
#
_symmetry.space_group_name_H-M   'P 1'
#
loop_
_entity.id
_entity.type
_entity.pdbx_description
1 polymer ?
#
loop_
_entity_poly.entity_id
_entity_poly.type
_entity_poly.pdbx_seq_one_letter_code
_entity_poly.pdbx_strand_id
1 'polypeptide(L)'
;MSLRHQITAVVLAAASSLCVAAEGRLSVHVLDQQTGTPAADVHVTLEARTDGTWHTIARGATDTDGRIKALLQADQPLAAGDYRVTFHTGDYFRVHNTATFFPEVPVVFHVQDAAQHYHIPLLLSPFGFSTYRGS
;
A
#
# COMPACT_ATOMS: atom_id res chain seq x y z
N MET A 1 -52.48 45.33 18.63
CA MET A 1 -51.18 45.28 17.95
C MET A 1 -50.47 44.01 18.41
N SER A 2 -50.48 43.00 17.58
CA SER A 2 -49.87 41.67 17.90
C SER A 2 -48.53 41.54 17.19
N LEU A 3 -47.47 41.51 17.99
CA LEU A 3 -46.08 41.36 17.49
C LEU A 3 -45.80 39.88 17.33
N ARG A 4 -45.77 39.37 16.08
CA ARG A 4 -45.40 37.99 15.74
C ARG A 4 -43.89 37.92 15.67
N HIS A 5 -43.28 37.25 16.66
CA HIS A 5 -41.86 36.86 16.60
C HIS A 5 -41.74 35.65 15.65
N GLN A 6 -41.05 35.88 14.54
CA GLN A 6 -40.62 34.76 13.68
C GLN A 6 -39.28 34.26 14.19
N ILE A 7 -39.27 33.04 14.68
CA ILE A 7 -38.04 32.34 15.07
C ILE A 7 -37.52 31.66 13.79
N THR A 8 -36.44 32.20 13.23
CA THR A 8 -35.74 31.57 12.11
C THR A 8 -34.80 30.49 12.66
N ALA A 9 -35.15 29.24 12.47
CA ALA A 9 -34.28 28.11 12.82
C ALA A 9 -33.16 28.00 11.76
N VAL A 10 -31.92 28.27 12.15
CA VAL A 10 -30.75 28.02 11.34
C VAL A 10 -30.38 26.55 11.51
N VAL A 11 -30.62 25.75 10.48
CA VAL A 11 -30.16 24.35 10.44
C VAL A 11 -28.69 24.36 10.00
N LEU A 12 -27.81 24.13 10.95
CA LEU A 12 -26.37 23.94 10.68
C LEU A 12 -26.15 22.52 10.17
N ALA A 13 -26.02 22.37 8.85
CA ALA A 13 -25.66 21.10 8.24
C ALA A 13 -24.17 20.85 8.50
N ALA A 14 -23.87 19.92 9.42
CA ALA A 14 -22.52 19.41 9.62
C ALA A 14 -22.15 18.51 8.44
N ALA A 15 -21.37 19.01 7.50
CA ALA A 15 -20.77 18.22 6.45
C ALA A 15 -19.65 17.38 7.08
N SER A 16 -19.92 16.10 7.35
CA SER A 16 -18.91 15.12 7.73
C SER A 16 -18.05 14.84 6.50
N SER A 17 -16.91 15.50 6.38
CA SER A 17 -15.90 15.15 5.39
C SER A 17 -15.35 13.77 5.73
N LEU A 18 -15.76 12.76 4.98
CA LEU A 18 -15.10 11.46 4.96
C LEU A 18 -13.69 11.70 4.41
N CYS A 19 -12.71 11.75 5.32
CA CYS A 19 -11.30 11.81 4.96
C CYS A 19 -10.91 10.44 4.40
N VAL A 20 -11.06 10.26 3.08
CA VAL A 20 -10.45 9.12 2.38
C VAL A 20 -8.95 9.37 2.44
N ALA A 21 -8.20 8.47 3.10
CA ALA A 21 -6.74 8.54 3.13
C ALA A 21 -6.23 8.57 1.68
N ALA A 22 -5.55 9.65 1.30
CA ALA A 22 -4.96 9.77 -0.03
C ALA A 22 -3.95 8.62 -0.24
N GLU A 23 -4.01 7.98 -1.39
CA GLU A 23 -2.98 7.03 -1.79
C GLU A 23 -1.64 7.76 -1.92
N GLY A 24 -0.56 7.13 -1.41
CA GLY A 24 0.78 7.65 -1.53
C GLY A 24 1.33 7.51 -2.94
N ARG A 25 2.58 7.87 -3.14
CA ARG A 25 3.26 7.72 -4.43
C ARG A 25 3.46 6.27 -4.84
N LEU A 26 3.62 5.39 -3.87
CA LEU A 26 3.76 3.96 -4.07
C LEU A 26 2.88 3.23 -3.06
N SER A 27 2.09 2.31 -3.56
CA SER A 27 1.25 1.41 -2.77
C SER A 27 1.48 -0.05 -3.16
N VAL A 28 1.16 -0.96 -2.26
CA VAL A 28 1.19 -2.40 -2.50
C VAL A 28 -0.10 -3.05 -2.04
N HIS A 29 -0.38 -4.25 -2.58
CA HIS A 29 -1.52 -5.06 -2.19
C HIS A 29 -1.15 -6.53 -2.29
N VAL A 30 -1.41 -7.31 -1.25
CA VAL A 30 -1.12 -8.74 -1.23
C VAL A 30 -2.41 -9.53 -1.05
N LEU A 31 -2.68 -10.43 -2.00
CA LEU A 31 -3.75 -11.42 -1.93
C LEU A 31 -3.14 -12.78 -1.64
N ASP A 32 -3.57 -13.43 -0.56
CA ASP A 32 -3.27 -14.83 -0.30
C ASP A 32 -4.21 -15.71 -1.16
N GLN A 33 -3.66 -16.29 -2.22
CA GLN A 33 -4.44 -17.12 -3.16
C GLN A 33 -4.82 -18.49 -2.57
N GLN A 34 -4.12 -18.95 -1.54
CA GLN A 34 -4.45 -20.21 -0.88
C GLN A 34 -5.77 -20.10 -0.10
N THR A 35 -5.99 -18.95 0.54
CA THR A 35 -7.20 -18.68 1.32
C THR A 35 -8.24 -17.86 0.57
N GLY A 36 -7.84 -17.16 -0.50
CA GLY A 36 -8.69 -16.24 -1.25
C GLY A 36 -8.96 -14.92 -0.50
N THR A 37 -8.15 -14.59 0.50
CA THR A 37 -8.32 -13.40 1.35
C THR A 37 -7.13 -12.47 1.28
N PRO A 38 -7.29 -11.17 1.61
CA PRO A 38 -6.16 -10.25 1.75
C PRO A 38 -5.14 -10.77 2.77
N ALA A 39 -3.86 -10.65 2.46
CA ALA A 39 -2.78 -11.03 3.38
C ALA A 39 -2.42 -9.84 4.26
N ALA A 40 -2.88 -9.85 5.51
CA ALA A 40 -2.57 -8.83 6.50
C ALA A 40 -1.20 -9.10 7.17
N ASP A 41 -0.57 -8.03 7.62
CA ASP A 41 0.69 -8.06 8.37
C ASP A 41 1.88 -8.68 7.60
N VAL A 42 1.88 -8.53 6.28
CA VAL A 42 3.03 -8.83 5.44
C VAL A 42 4.00 -7.66 5.52
N HIS A 43 5.18 -7.88 6.07
CA HIS A 43 6.22 -6.86 6.12
C HIS A 43 6.81 -6.63 4.73
N VAL A 44 7.06 -5.37 4.42
CA VAL A 44 7.53 -4.93 3.10
C VAL A 44 8.67 -3.93 3.28
N THR A 45 9.71 -4.09 2.48
CA THR A 45 10.84 -3.17 2.40
C THR A 45 10.90 -2.56 1.00
N LEU A 46 11.09 -1.24 0.91
CA LEU A 46 11.34 -0.53 -0.34
C LEU A 46 12.79 -0.05 -0.38
N GLU A 47 13.47 -0.33 -1.47
CA GLU A 47 14.84 0.11 -1.73
C GLU A 47 14.91 0.86 -3.05
N ALA A 48 15.76 1.88 -3.10
CA ALA A 48 16.16 2.58 -4.32
C ALA A 48 17.56 2.15 -4.73
N ARG A 49 17.82 2.08 -6.03
CA ARG A 49 19.14 1.79 -6.58
C ARG A 49 19.87 3.10 -6.88
N THR A 50 21.03 3.29 -6.26
CA THR A 50 21.89 4.44 -6.48
C THR A 50 23.32 3.95 -6.67
N ASP A 51 23.97 4.34 -7.79
CA ASP A 51 25.34 3.92 -8.13
C ASP A 51 25.54 2.39 -8.05
N GLY A 52 24.56 1.64 -8.53
CA GLY A 52 24.58 0.18 -8.55
C GLY A 52 24.29 -0.49 -7.20
N THR A 53 24.04 0.28 -6.14
CA THR A 53 23.79 -0.20 -4.78
C THR A 53 22.34 0.03 -4.37
N TRP A 54 21.74 -0.95 -3.68
CA TRP A 54 20.41 -0.86 -3.11
C TRP A 54 20.44 -0.20 -1.73
N HIS A 55 19.59 0.80 -1.52
CA HIS A 55 19.43 1.52 -0.26
C HIS A 55 17.99 1.46 0.20
N THR A 56 17.75 1.01 1.42
CA THR A 56 16.41 1.02 2.00
C THR A 56 15.93 2.46 2.21
N ILE A 57 14.76 2.78 1.67
CA ILE A 57 14.14 4.10 1.78
C ILE A 57 12.80 4.09 2.50
N ALA A 58 12.13 2.93 2.62
CA ALA A 58 10.89 2.80 3.38
C ALA A 58 10.66 1.35 3.84
N ARG A 59 9.83 1.20 4.87
CA ARG A 59 9.34 -0.08 5.39
C ARG A 59 7.88 0.08 5.80
N GLY A 60 7.13 -1.01 5.76
CA GLY A 60 5.75 -1.04 6.22
C GLY A 60 5.27 -2.47 6.39
N ALA A 61 4.01 -2.61 6.80
CA ALA A 61 3.30 -3.87 6.86
C ALA A 61 1.89 -3.68 6.29
N THR A 62 1.39 -4.70 5.61
CA THR A 62 0.03 -4.65 5.05
C THR A 62 -1.01 -4.58 6.16
N ASP A 63 -2.07 -3.83 5.91
CA ASP A 63 -3.25 -3.71 6.78
C ASP A 63 -4.19 -4.92 6.63
N THR A 64 -5.36 -4.85 7.28
CA THR A 64 -6.37 -5.91 7.21
C THR A 64 -6.95 -6.13 5.81
N ASP A 65 -6.82 -5.15 4.92
CA ASP A 65 -7.18 -5.26 3.50
C ASP A 65 -6.01 -5.76 2.63
N GLY A 66 -4.89 -6.16 3.24
CA GLY A 66 -3.69 -6.61 2.55
C GLY A 66 -2.94 -5.47 1.86
N ARG A 67 -3.14 -4.21 2.27
CA ARG A 67 -2.61 -3.03 1.59
C ARG A 67 -1.62 -2.24 2.45
N ILE A 68 -0.65 -1.65 1.78
CA ILE A 68 0.06 -0.47 2.26
C ILE A 68 -0.29 0.65 1.29
N LYS A 69 -1.20 1.55 1.70
CA LYS A 69 -1.73 2.61 0.83
C LYS A 69 -0.68 3.66 0.48
N ALA A 70 0.32 3.83 1.33
CA ALA A 70 1.38 4.81 1.16
C ALA A 70 2.70 4.25 1.71
N LEU A 71 3.30 3.29 1.00
CA LEU A 71 4.65 2.81 1.30
C LEU A 71 5.66 3.94 1.08
N LEU A 72 5.40 4.79 0.10
CA LEU A 72 6.04 6.08 -0.09
C LEU A 72 4.96 7.15 -0.08
N GLN A 73 5.06 8.11 0.84
CA GLN A 73 4.08 9.16 1.04
C GLN A 73 4.03 10.11 -0.18
N ALA A 74 2.89 10.81 -0.35
CA ALA A 74 2.69 11.70 -1.49
C ALA A 74 3.68 12.88 -1.54
N ASP A 75 4.20 13.31 -0.38
CA ASP A 75 5.19 14.40 -0.22
C ASP A 75 6.64 13.91 -0.29
N GLN A 76 6.88 12.59 -0.23
CA GLN A 76 8.21 12.03 -0.37
C GLN A 76 8.63 11.98 -1.84
N PRO A 77 9.87 12.34 -2.17
CA PRO A 77 10.35 12.33 -3.56
C PRO A 77 10.44 10.90 -4.08
N LEU A 78 10.00 10.70 -5.31
CA LEU A 78 10.16 9.48 -6.09
C LEU A 78 10.88 9.86 -7.38
N ALA A 79 12.19 9.68 -7.43
CA ALA A 79 12.98 9.96 -8.63
C ALA A 79 12.80 8.86 -9.68
N ALA A 80 13.00 9.18 -10.95
CA ALA A 80 13.12 8.16 -11.99
C ALA A 80 14.32 7.24 -11.69
N GLY A 81 14.16 5.94 -11.91
CA GLY A 81 15.18 4.94 -11.63
C GLY A 81 14.61 3.59 -11.24
N ASP A 82 15.47 2.72 -10.78
CA ASP A 82 15.12 1.36 -10.39
C ASP A 82 14.87 1.26 -8.87
N TYR A 83 13.82 0.55 -8.54
CA TYR A 83 13.40 0.29 -7.17
C TYR A 83 13.17 -1.20 -6.97
N ARG A 84 13.28 -1.64 -5.71
CA ARG A 84 12.97 -3.01 -5.31
C ARG A 84 12.02 -2.99 -4.11
N VAL A 85 10.85 -3.58 -4.29
CA VAL A 85 9.94 -3.92 -3.19
C VAL A 85 10.19 -5.37 -2.82
N THR A 86 10.51 -5.63 -1.56
CA THR A 86 10.67 -6.99 -1.05
C THR A 86 9.55 -7.30 -0.06
N PHE A 87 8.75 -8.31 -0.38
CA PHE A 87 7.70 -8.85 0.50
C PHE A 87 8.31 -9.98 1.34
N HIS A 88 8.24 -9.88 2.66
CA HIS A 88 8.77 -10.88 3.58
C HIS A 88 7.75 -12.01 3.80
N THR A 89 7.49 -12.76 2.75
CA THR A 89 6.44 -13.76 2.66
C THR A 89 6.70 -15.00 3.50
N GLY A 90 7.97 -15.36 3.72
CA GLY A 90 8.36 -16.46 4.59
C GLY A 90 7.90 -16.25 6.02
N ASP A 91 8.03 -15.04 6.55
CA ASP A 91 7.54 -14.69 7.88
C ASP A 91 6.02 -14.77 7.98
N TYR A 92 5.31 -14.29 6.96
CA TYR A 92 3.86 -14.39 6.86
C TYR A 92 3.39 -15.85 6.94
N PHE A 93 3.95 -16.72 6.11
CA PHE A 93 3.56 -18.14 6.10
C PHE A 93 3.97 -18.88 7.37
N ARG A 94 5.10 -18.53 7.99
CA ARG A 94 5.53 -19.12 9.25
C ARG A 94 4.53 -18.84 10.37
N VAL A 95 4.02 -17.62 10.48
CA VAL A 95 2.96 -17.26 11.45
C VAL A 95 1.67 -18.04 11.20
N HIS A 96 1.38 -18.38 9.93
CA HIS A 96 0.23 -19.17 9.53
C HIS A 96 0.49 -20.69 9.49
N ASN A 97 1.63 -21.15 10.04
CA ASN A 97 2.03 -22.56 10.06
C ASN A 97 2.00 -23.22 8.67
N THR A 98 2.37 -22.48 7.65
CA THR A 98 2.35 -22.93 6.25
C THR A 98 3.77 -22.98 5.71
N ALA A 99 4.17 -24.11 5.13
CA ALA A 99 5.46 -24.22 4.45
C ALA A 99 5.42 -23.40 3.14
N THR A 100 6.52 -22.75 2.84
CA THR A 100 6.69 -22.00 1.59
C THR A 100 8.05 -22.29 0.96
N PHE A 101 8.10 -22.22 -0.36
CA PHE A 101 9.36 -22.36 -1.12
C PHE A 101 10.12 -21.01 -1.19
N PHE A 102 9.40 -19.88 -1.16
CA PHE A 102 9.98 -18.56 -1.30
C PHE A 102 10.03 -17.87 0.06
N PRO A 103 11.24 -17.70 0.67
CA PRO A 103 11.36 -17.02 1.97
C PRO A 103 11.04 -15.53 1.89
N GLU A 104 11.21 -14.94 0.71
CA GLU A 104 10.85 -13.56 0.39
C GLU A 104 10.58 -13.43 -1.10
N VAL A 105 9.89 -12.37 -1.48
CA VAL A 105 9.58 -12.05 -2.88
C VAL A 105 10.08 -10.65 -3.19
N PRO A 106 11.29 -10.51 -3.78
CA PRO A 106 11.77 -9.24 -4.28
C PRO A 106 11.20 -8.94 -5.68
N VAL A 107 10.68 -7.74 -5.86
CA VAL A 107 10.15 -7.25 -7.13
C VAL A 107 10.89 -5.98 -7.53
N VAL A 108 11.69 -6.08 -8.59
CA VAL A 108 12.37 -4.92 -9.16
C VAL A 108 11.48 -4.28 -10.21
N PHE A 109 11.32 -2.96 -10.13
CA PHE A 109 10.54 -2.20 -11.10
C PHE A 109 11.21 -0.87 -11.43
N HIS A 110 10.86 -0.34 -12.60
CA HIS A 110 11.42 0.91 -13.09
C HIS A 110 10.40 2.05 -12.99
N VAL A 111 10.81 3.16 -12.39
CA VAL A 111 10.06 4.41 -12.37
C VAL A 111 10.59 5.28 -13.50
N GLN A 112 9.78 5.48 -14.53
CA GLN A 112 10.11 6.35 -15.66
C GLN A 112 9.66 7.78 -15.41
N ASP A 113 8.45 7.95 -14.88
CA ASP A 113 7.83 9.23 -14.58
C ASP A 113 7.58 9.37 -13.08
N ALA A 114 8.35 10.24 -12.44
CA ALA A 114 8.29 10.50 -11.01
C ALA A 114 6.95 11.15 -10.56
N ALA A 115 6.16 11.70 -11.48
CA ALA A 115 4.87 12.31 -11.17
C ALA A 115 3.72 11.29 -11.07
N GLN A 116 3.91 10.07 -11.61
CA GLN A 116 2.89 9.04 -11.58
C GLN A 116 2.80 8.34 -10.22
N HIS A 117 1.63 7.78 -9.97
CA HIS A 117 1.41 6.81 -8.89
C HIS A 117 1.81 5.41 -9.38
N TYR A 118 2.47 4.65 -8.49
CA TYR A 118 2.85 3.26 -8.75
C TYR A 118 2.18 2.33 -7.75
N HIS A 119 1.63 1.22 -8.25
CA HIS A 119 0.97 0.22 -7.44
C HIS A 119 1.50 -1.17 -7.79
N ILE A 120 1.97 -1.92 -6.77
CA ILE A 120 2.56 -3.24 -6.93
C ILE A 120 1.67 -4.28 -6.24
N PRO A 121 0.75 -4.94 -6.97
CA PRO A 121 -0.01 -6.06 -6.44
C PRO A 121 0.84 -7.32 -6.41
N LEU A 122 0.64 -8.16 -5.40
CA LEU A 122 1.23 -9.49 -5.29
C LEU A 122 0.12 -10.52 -5.11
N LEU A 123 0.05 -11.48 -6.02
CA LEU A 123 -0.75 -12.69 -5.90
C LEU A 123 0.14 -13.76 -5.30
N LEU A 124 -0.11 -14.13 -4.05
CA LEU A 124 0.78 -14.93 -3.23
C LEU A 124 0.19 -16.30 -2.95
N SER A 125 0.98 -17.34 -3.19
CA SER A 125 0.74 -18.69 -2.68
C SER A 125 2.03 -19.27 -2.10
N PRO A 126 1.97 -20.37 -1.33
CA PRO A 126 3.16 -20.90 -0.66
C PRO A 126 4.28 -21.32 -1.61
N PHE A 127 3.96 -21.73 -2.85
CA PHE A 127 4.90 -22.28 -3.82
C PHE A 127 4.93 -21.51 -5.14
N GLY A 128 4.36 -20.33 -5.20
CA GLY A 128 4.35 -19.49 -6.39
C GLY A 128 3.80 -18.11 -6.12
N PHE A 129 4.07 -17.19 -7.02
CA PHE A 129 3.52 -15.85 -6.95
C PHE A 129 3.46 -15.23 -8.34
N SER A 130 2.66 -14.20 -8.47
CA SER A 130 2.71 -13.32 -9.63
C SER A 130 2.53 -11.86 -9.20
N THR A 131 3.07 -10.96 -10.01
CA THR A 131 2.98 -9.53 -9.80
C THR A 131 2.78 -8.83 -11.15
N TYR A 132 2.23 -7.63 -11.10
CA TYR A 132 2.02 -6.81 -12.30
C TYR A 132 2.02 -5.34 -11.91
N ARG A 133 2.08 -4.47 -12.90
CA ARG A 133 1.85 -3.05 -12.66
C ARG A 133 0.35 -2.82 -12.47
N GLY A 134 -0.05 -2.52 -11.24
CA GLY A 134 -1.42 -2.13 -10.92
C GLY A 134 -1.76 -0.72 -11.40
N SER A 135 -3.03 -0.41 -11.44
CA SER A 135 -3.57 0.91 -11.79
C SER A 135 -3.85 1.75 -10.55
#